data_01af492b75968ce1e46b4ff874eddc9e
#
_entry.id   01af492b75968ce1e46b4ff874eddc9e
#
_cell.length_a   1.000
_cell.length_b   1.000
_cell.length_c   1.000
_cell.angle_alpha   90.00
_cell.angle_beta   90.00
_cell.angle_gamma   90.00
#
_symmetry.space_group_name_H-M   'P 1'
#
loop_
_entity.id
_entity.type
_entity.pdbx_description
1 polymer ?
#
loop_
_entity_poly.entity_id
_entity_poly.type
_entity_poly.pdbx_seq_one_letter_code
_entity_poly.pdbx_strand_id
1 'polypeptide(L)'
;MTYKIKYLPLAVQDLNNIARYLSGFYPKTASRVLKELREKITKLGDTPKMCEVYHLDPAYRRMVVDQYLVFYLVNDEIKTVEVHRVLRGAWNLPQYLE
;
A
#
# COMPACT_ATOMS: atom_id res chain seq x y z
N MET A 1 -16.36 -13.15 3.67
CA MET A 1 -16.93 -11.86 3.24
C MET A 1 -15.81 -10.94 2.79
N THR A 2 -15.92 -10.33 1.61
CA THR A 2 -14.85 -9.54 1.02
C THR A 2 -14.97 -8.08 1.41
N TYR A 3 -13.87 -7.49 1.89
CA TYR A 3 -13.79 -6.06 2.13
C TYR A 3 -13.50 -5.34 0.81
N LYS A 4 -14.03 -4.14 0.67
CA LYS A 4 -13.70 -3.27 -0.46
C LYS A 4 -12.32 -2.67 -0.27
N ILE A 5 -11.64 -2.40 -1.37
CA ILE A 5 -10.33 -1.72 -1.36
C ILE A 5 -10.56 -0.29 -1.82
N LYS A 6 -10.16 0.66 -0.97
CA LYS A 6 -10.23 2.08 -1.29
C LYS A 6 -8.82 2.65 -1.26
N TYR A 7 -8.39 3.24 -2.38
CA TYR A 7 -7.12 3.94 -2.47
C TYR A 7 -7.35 5.41 -2.15
N LEU A 8 -6.74 5.89 -1.06
CA LEU A 8 -6.84 7.31 -0.74
C LEU A 8 -5.98 8.14 -1.70
N PRO A 9 -6.25 9.44 -1.82
CA PRO A 9 -5.56 10.28 -2.81
C PRO A 9 -4.04 10.23 -2.76
N LEU A 10 -3.45 10.21 -1.56
CA LEU A 10 -1.99 10.13 -1.43
C LEU A 10 -1.45 8.77 -1.87
N ALA A 11 -2.20 7.69 -1.66
CA ALA A 11 -1.78 6.37 -2.15
C ALA A 11 -1.80 6.32 -3.67
N VAL A 12 -2.82 6.91 -4.29
CA VAL A 12 -2.89 7.00 -5.75
C VAL A 12 -1.70 7.80 -6.29
N GLN A 13 -1.39 8.91 -5.64
CA GLN A 13 -0.25 9.75 -6.02
C GLN A 13 1.06 8.97 -5.86
N ASP A 14 1.22 8.22 -4.76
CA ASP A 14 2.40 7.39 -4.53
C ASP A 14 2.57 6.36 -5.65
N LEU A 15 1.50 5.67 -6.03
CA LEU A 15 1.55 4.67 -7.10
C LEU A 15 1.91 5.31 -8.44
N ASN A 16 1.36 6.48 -8.74
CA ASN A 16 1.69 7.21 -9.96
C ASN A 16 3.15 7.64 -9.98
N ASN A 17 3.69 8.08 -8.84
CA ASN A 17 5.09 8.47 -8.73
C ASN A 17 6.01 7.26 -8.90
N ILE A 18 5.67 6.12 -8.33
CA ILE A 18 6.41 4.87 -8.50
C ILE A 18 6.43 4.46 -9.97
N ALA A 19 5.26 4.51 -10.62
CA ALA A 19 5.13 4.17 -12.03
C ALA A 19 6.01 5.06 -12.90
N ARG A 20 5.97 6.36 -12.65
CA ARG A 20 6.75 7.35 -13.42
C ARG A 20 8.24 7.15 -13.23
N TYR A 21 8.68 6.97 -12.00
CA TYR A 21 10.10 6.76 -11.70
C TYR A 21 10.63 5.48 -12.35
N LEU A 22 9.94 4.36 -12.14
CA LEU A 22 10.40 3.07 -12.67
C LEU A 22 10.33 3.03 -14.20
N SER A 23 9.29 3.61 -14.79
CA SER A 23 9.15 3.61 -16.26
C SER A 23 10.26 4.40 -16.95
N GLY A 24 10.81 5.41 -16.28
CA GLY A 24 11.92 6.19 -16.83
C GLY A 24 13.23 5.43 -16.89
N PHE A 25 13.42 4.44 -16.00
CA PHE A 25 14.67 3.69 -15.91
C PHE A 25 14.51 2.21 -16.22
N TYR A 26 13.39 1.61 -15.83
CA TYR A 26 13.17 0.16 -15.92
C TYR A 26 11.71 -0.14 -16.31
N PRO A 27 11.34 0.07 -17.59
CA PRO A 27 9.93 -0.07 -17.99
C PRO A 27 9.29 -1.44 -17.67
N LYS A 28 10.06 -2.52 -17.89
CA LYS A 28 9.56 -3.88 -17.60
C LYS A 28 9.39 -4.12 -16.10
N THR A 29 10.31 -3.57 -15.30
CA THR A 29 10.23 -3.65 -13.84
C THR A 29 9.04 -2.86 -13.33
N ALA A 30 8.74 -1.70 -13.94
CA ALA A 30 7.60 -0.89 -13.55
C ALA A 30 6.29 -1.69 -13.65
N SER A 31 6.06 -2.35 -14.79
CA SER A 31 4.85 -3.15 -14.99
C SER A 31 4.75 -4.28 -13.97
N ARG A 32 5.86 -4.98 -13.72
CA ARG A 32 5.90 -6.10 -12.77
C ARG A 32 5.61 -5.62 -11.34
N VAL A 33 6.25 -4.56 -10.91
CA VAL A 33 6.11 -4.04 -9.54
C VAL A 33 4.68 -3.54 -9.31
N LEU A 34 4.14 -2.78 -10.24
CA LEU A 34 2.78 -2.25 -10.10
C LEU A 34 1.73 -3.35 -10.09
N LYS A 35 1.93 -4.37 -10.92
CA LYS A 35 1.03 -5.53 -10.93
C LYS A 35 1.09 -6.28 -9.61
N GLU A 36 2.28 -6.51 -9.08
CA GLU A 36 2.47 -7.19 -7.80
C GLU A 36 1.84 -6.41 -6.65
N LEU A 37 2.07 -5.09 -6.61
CA LEU A 37 1.44 -4.22 -5.60
C LEU A 37 -0.08 -4.34 -5.65
N ARG A 38 -0.64 -4.24 -6.84
CA ARG A 38 -2.08 -4.27 -7.04
C ARG A 38 -2.68 -5.61 -6.62
N GLU A 39 -2.04 -6.70 -7.02
CA GLU A 39 -2.52 -8.05 -6.69
C GLU A 39 -2.49 -8.29 -5.19
N LYS A 40 -1.42 -7.91 -4.52
CA LYS A 40 -1.29 -8.12 -3.08
C LYS A 40 -2.22 -7.24 -2.28
N ILE A 41 -2.42 -6.00 -2.71
CA ILE A 41 -3.40 -5.10 -2.07
C ILE A 41 -4.81 -5.67 -2.24
N THR A 42 -5.14 -6.16 -3.43
CA THR A 42 -6.46 -6.73 -3.68
C THR A 42 -6.75 -7.93 -2.77
N LYS A 43 -5.76 -8.74 -2.45
CA LYS A 43 -5.92 -9.87 -1.53
C LYS A 43 -6.28 -9.45 -0.13
N LEU A 44 -5.98 -8.22 0.27
CA LEU A 44 -6.38 -7.71 1.58
C LEU A 44 -7.91 -7.65 1.74
N GLY A 45 -8.65 -7.64 0.62
CA GLY A 45 -10.09 -7.72 0.67
C GLY A 45 -10.62 -8.99 1.32
N ASP A 46 -9.90 -10.10 1.13
CA ASP A 46 -10.28 -11.41 1.70
C ASP A 46 -9.68 -11.61 3.09
N THR A 47 -8.50 -11.06 3.35
CA THR A 47 -7.78 -11.23 4.61
C THR A 47 -7.24 -9.88 5.09
N PRO A 48 -8.12 -8.94 5.47
CA PRO A 48 -7.67 -7.57 5.75
C PRO A 48 -6.72 -7.44 6.94
N LYS A 49 -6.77 -8.38 7.88
CA LYS A 49 -5.94 -8.32 9.09
C LYS A 49 -4.75 -9.28 9.04
N MET A 50 -4.36 -9.73 7.84
CA MET A 50 -3.25 -10.67 7.70
C MET A 50 -1.89 -10.06 8.01
N CYS A 51 -1.73 -8.75 7.86
CA CYS A 51 -0.46 -8.06 8.11
C CYS A 51 -0.44 -7.46 9.51
N GLU A 52 0.78 -7.30 10.04
CA GLU A 52 0.97 -6.80 11.39
C GLU A 52 0.61 -5.31 11.50
N VAL A 53 0.15 -4.94 12.69
CA VAL A 53 -0.03 -3.54 13.07
C VAL A 53 1.35 -2.87 13.09
N TYR A 54 1.43 -1.66 12.54
CA TYR A 54 2.68 -0.91 12.50
C TYR A 54 3.03 -0.40 13.88
N HIS A 55 4.21 -0.77 14.38
CA HIS A 55 4.58 -0.49 15.78
C HIS A 55 4.76 1.01 16.08
N LEU A 56 5.12 1.82 15.08
CA LEU A 56 5.31 3.27 15.27
C LEU A 56 4.01 4.06 15.18
N ASP A 57 2.96 3.47 14.56
CA ASP A 57 1.63 4.06 14.50
C ASP A 57 0.60 2.94 14.41
N PRO A 58 0.08 2.48 15.56
CA PRO A 58 -0.81 1.32 15.61
C PRO A 58 -2.14 1.48 14.88
N ALA A 59 -2.50 2.68 14.45
CA ALA A 59 -3.67 2.87 13.60
C ALA A 59 -3.50 2.21 12.24
N TYR A 60 -2.26 1.99 11.82
CA TYR A 60 -1.95 1.41 10.51
C TYR A 60 -1.49 -0.03 10.61
N ARG A 61 -1.78 -0.79 9.55
CA ARG A 61 -1.14 -2.06 9.28
C ARG A 61 -0.15 -1.86 8.13
N ARG A 62 0.90 -2.68 8.11
CA ARG A 62 1.97 -2.56 7.15
C ARG A 62 2.13 -3.86 6.37
N MET A 63 2.06 -3.77 5.05
CA MET A 63 2.33 -4.90 4.17
C MET A 63 3.61 -4.61 3.37
N VAL A 64 4.53 -5.57 3.35
CA VAL A 64 5.77 -5.45 2.59
C VAL A 64 5.56 -6.08 1.22
N VAL A 65 5.81 -5.31 0.16
CA VAL A 65 5.75 -5.79 -1.22
C VAL A 65 7.02 -5.33 -1.92
N ASP A 66 7.95 -6.25 -2.16
CA ASP A 66 9.26 -5.96 -2.74
C ASP A 66 10.00 -4.91 -1.88
N GLN A 67 10.35 -3.75 -2.43
CA GLN A 67 11.01 -2.66 -1.71
C GLN A 67 10.03 -1.65 -1.13
N TYR A 68 8.72 -1.91 -1.27
CA TYR A 68 7.69 -0.96 -0.89
C TYR A 68 6.93 -1.42 0.32
N LEU A 69 6.45 -0.43 1.09
CA LEU A 69 5.61 -0.64 2.25
C LEU A 69 4.24 -0.04 1.97
N VAL A 70 3.21 -0.86 2.12
CA VAL A 70 1.84 -0.44 1.96
C VAL A 70 1.25 -0.24 3.34
N PHE A 71 0.86 1.00 3.65
CA PHE A 71 0.22 1.34 4.92
C PHE A 71 -1.27 1.48 4.71
N TYR A 72 -2.05 0.71 5.48
CA TYR A 72 -3.48 0.69 5.30
C TYR A 72 -4.20 0.61 6.64
N LEU A 73 -5.46 1.03 6.64
CA LEU A 73 -6.37 0.89 7.77
C LEU A 73 -7.50 -0.05 7.40
N VAL A 74 -7.98 -0.80 8.38
CA VAL A 74 -9.15 -1.65 8.18
C VAL A 74 -10.34 -1.00 8.88
N ASN A 75 -11.34 -0.61 8.09
CA ASN A 75 -12.57 -0.04 8.62
C ASN A 75 -13.63 -1.13 8.63
N ASP A 76 -13.84 -1.73 9.81
CA ASP A 76 -14.77 -2.85 9.96
C ASP A 76 -16.24 -2.42 9.84
N GLU A 77 -16.54 -1.17 10.15
CA GLU A 77 -17.91 -0.68 10.08
C GLU A 77 -18.45 -0.69 8.66
N ILE A 78 -17.62 -0.23 7.71
CA ILE A 78 -18.02 -0.17 6.30
C ILE A 78 -17.36 -1.26 5.46
N LYS A 79 -16.70 -2.22 6.10
CA LYS A 79 -16.04 -3.36 5.43
C LYS A 79 -15.12 -2.89 4.31
N THR A 80 -14.21 -1.97 4.63
CA THR A 80 -13.32 -1.35 3.66
C THR A 80 -11.88 -1.37 4.17
N VAL A 81 -10.95 -1.72 3.28
CA VAL A 81 -9.51 -1.55 3.48
C VAL A 81 -9.13 -0.23 2.84
N GLU A 82 -8.63 0.70 3.63
CA GLU A 82 -8.24 2.04 3.15
C GLU A 82 -6.73 2.09 3.02
N VAL A 83 -6.25 2.12 1.78
CA VAL A 83 -4.81 2.22 1.49
C VAL A 83 -4.41 3.69 1.59
N HIS A 84 -3.60 4.01 2.59
CA HIS A 84 -3.20 5.39 2.88
C HIS A 84 -1.95 5.81 2.13
N ARG A 85 -0.90 4.98 2.19
CA ARG A 85 0.37 5.30 1.56
C ARG A 85 1.03 4.05 0.98
N VAL A 86 1.79 4.26 -0.09
CA VAL A 86 2.69 3.24 -0.64
C VAL A 86 4.07 3.88 -0.71
N LEU A 87 4.96 3.50 0.21
CA LEU A 87 6.22 4.17 0.42
C LEU A 87 7.39 3.22 0.25
N ARG A 88 8.52 3.77 -0.17
CA ARG A 88 9.75 3.00 -0.23
C ARG A 88 10.30 2.81 1.18
N GLY A 89 10.70 1.58 1.52
CA GLY A 89 11.09 1.22 2.88
C GLY A 89 12.31 1.97 3.42
N ALA A 90 13.13 2.57 2.54
CA ALA A 90 14.31 3.32 2.95
C ALA A 90 14.00 4.75 3.42
N TRP A 91 12.75 5.22 3.25
CA TRP A 91 12.36 6.58 3.63
C TRP A 91 12.11 6.67 5.12
N ASN A 92 12.13 7.92 5.66
CA ASN A 92 11.74 8.17 7.05
C ASN A 92 10.22 8.11 7.16
N LEU A 93 9.70 6.92 7.41
CA LEU A 93 8.28 6.60 7.29
C LEU A 93 7.36 7.41 8.22
N PRO A 94 7.69 7.67 9.50
CA PRO A 94 6.78 8.40 10.37
C PRO A 94 6.36 9.77 9.86
N GLN A 95 7.22 10.44 9.09
CA GLN A 95 6.90 11.75 8.52
C GLN A 95 5.79 11.68 7.46
N TYR A 96 5.62 10.53 6.82
CA TYR A 96 4.69 10.37 5.71
C TYR A 96 3.32 9.88 6.13
N LEU A 97 3.17 9.44 7.38
CA LEU A 97 1.91 8.88 7.87
C LEU A 97 1.03 9.89 8.60
N GLU A 98 1.53 11.07 8.86
CA GLU A 98 0.77 12.11 9.56
C GLU A 98 -0.33 12.71 8.71
#